data_1464b7b7f5cc091e35a925e9f2f34992
#
_entry.id   1464b7b7f5cc091e35a925e9f2f34992
#
_cell.length_a   1.000
_cell.length_b   1.000
_cell.length_c   1.000
_cell.angle_alpha   90.00
_cell.angle_beta   90.00
_cell.angle_gamma   90.00
#
_symmetry.space_group_name_H-M   'P 1'
#
loop_
_entity.id
_entity.type
_entity.pdbx_description
1 polymer ?
#
loop_
_entity_poly.entity_id
_entity_poly.type
_entity_poly.pdbx_seq_one_letter_code
_entity_poly.pdbx_strand_id
1 'polypeptide(L)'
;MLRRFATNQSGNFAIMFGLAMVPIVGAVALAVDYTAASRQRSELHNAADAAALALARRGDELSQLEAEQLADEFIQAHFAGSYSDLTVVKTDDTWSVAVAASSATRFAKIFGVDASSVSVESAATFALNTYEIGLVLDTTGSMRGEKLEQLKSAATQLVDTMAESAVDPDMVKMALVPFSSFVNVGPQFGPQFDADGKVTREAAPWLDMRGKNPIPQVELAHNLSRFQMFHHLGQEWEGCIETRPPHKDMAYDVTDAPATSKDRRSLFVPAFSIDEPDDRSRTGRPLYPNSYLEDDGTTLRDPKRKRLREKYHVELQGSGDPDLIGGLLDTVTDVLFEEPPAVDDSRAVFWSGENWSKGPNLDCQAQPILPLTSDYDLIKERIDGLVAEGATNMLEGVTWGWRVLSPGEPFAEGRAKSVANNEKIMIFLTDGANTWNQLSNSLGSMYSSFGYAVDERLVSAGSGAVMVSNAMDTKTLAGCTNAKADGITIYVIRLELQDKSTGTLLSQCATSEAHYFDVPDAATLDETFGKIADSIRRVRISS
;
A
#
# COMPACT_ATOMS: atom_id res chain seq x y z
N MET A 1 -2.83 49.91 93.70
CA MET A 1 -3.21 48.97 92.62
C MET A 1 -2.93 49.54 91.22
N LEU A 2 -3.21 50.78 90.95
CA LEU A 2 -3.06 51.39 89.62
C LEU A 2 -1.63 51.48 89.07
N ARG A 3 -0.62 51.66 89.95
CA ARG A 3 0.82 51.66 89.50
C ARG A 3 1.36 50.31 89.08
N ARG A 4 0.85 49.19 89.57
CA ARG A 4 1.22 47.84 89.13
C ARG A 4 0.56 47.46 87.80
N PHE A 5 -0.56 48.10 87.48
CA PHE A 5 -1.23 47.86 86.17
C PHE A 5 -0.52 48.60 85.03
N ALA A 6 0.07 49.77 85.33
CA ALA A 6 0.78 50.57 84.31
C ALA A 6 2.18 50.06 84.00
N THR A 7 2.75 49.18 84.85
CA THR A 7 4.08 48.62 84.63
C THR A 7 4.08 47.13 84.25
N ASN A 8 2.89 46.53 84.10
CA ASN A 8 2.80 45.12 83.76
C ASN A 8 2.85 44.94 82.22
N GLN A 9 4.01 44.49 81.71
CA GLN A 9 4.25 44.24 80.27
C GLN A 9 3.58 42.98 79.75
N SER A 10 2.95 42.17 80.62
CA SER A 10 2.23 40.96 80.22
C SER A 10 1.04 41.18 79.31
N GLY A 11 0.47 42.45 79.31
CA GLY A 11 -0.58 42.83 78.42
C GLY A 11 -0.17 43.09 76.93
N ASN A 12 1.12 43.43 76.73
CA ASN A 12 1.62 43.75 75.43
C ASN A 12 1.57 42.52 74.44
N PHE A 13 1.77 41.34 75.01
CA PHE A 13 1.70 40.12 74.19
C PHE A 13 0.28 39.86 73.66
N ALA A 14 -0.76 40.09 74.48
CA ALA A 14 -2.12 39.91 74.08
C ALA A 14 -2.57 40.97 73.03
N ILE A 15 -2.05 42.19 73.12
CA ILE A 15 -2.34 43.26 72.15
C ILE A 15 -1.59 42.92 70.78
N MET A 16 -0.31 42.58 70.90
CA MET A 16 0.48 42.19 69.71
C MET A 16 -0.09 40.94 69.04
N PHE A 17 -0.51 39.95 69.83
CA PHE A 17 -1.13 38.72 69.31
C PHE A 17 -2.49 39.06 68.67
N GLY A 18 -3.29 39.89 69.28
CA GLY A 18 -4.57 40.34 68.68
C GLY A 18 -4.40 41.11 67.38
N LEU A 19 -3.40 42.01 67.32
CA LEU A 19 -3.06 42.73 66.10
C LEU A 19 -2.48 41.78 64.98
N ALA A 20 -1.67 40.80 65.39
CA ALA A 20 -1.12 39.79 64.42
C ALA A 20 -2.17 38.80 63.98
N MET A 21 -3.20 38.51 64.77
CA MET A 21 -4.29 37.61 64.41
C MET A 21 -5.10 38.12 63.23
N VAL A 22 -5.30 39.37 63.07
CA VAL A 22 -6.11 39.97 62.00
C VAL A 22 -5.52 39.67 60.62
N PRO A 23 -4.23 39.91 60.32
CA PRO A 23 -3.64 39.59 59.05
C PRO A 23 -3.52 38.07 58.86
N ILE A 24 -3.29 37.27 59.90
CA ILE A 24 -3.22 35.81 59.82
C ILE A 24 -4.59 35.22 59.45
N VAL A 25 -5.66 35.65 60.16
CA VAL A 25 -7.02 35.20 59.84
C VAL A 25 -7.43 35.67 58.45
N GLY A 26 -7.06 36.90 58.06
CA GLY A 26 -7.25 37.39 56.68
C GLY A 26 -6.55 36.56 55.61
N ALA A 27 -5.29 36.18 55.85
CA ALA A 27 -4.55 35.34 54.92
C ALA A 27 -5.15 33.92 54.79
N VAL A 28 -5.59 33.34 55.92
CA VAL A 28 -6.28 32.03 55.91
C VAL A 28 -7.62 32.12 55.17
N ALA A 29 -8.37 33.17 55.38
CA ALA A 29 -9.64 33.43 54.74
C ALA A 29 -9.51 33.58 53.20
N LEU A 30 -8.51 34.33 52.74
CA LEU A 30 -8.17 34.46 51.32
C LEU A 30 -7.69 33.14 50.72
N ALA A 31 -6.91 32.34 51.47
CA ALA A 31 -6.46 31.01 51.02
C ALA A 31 -7.64 30.03 50.84
N VAL A 32 -8.67 30.10 51.69
CA VAL A 32 -9.89 29.29 51.54
C VAL A 32 -10.69 29.72 50.30
N ASP A 33 -10.87 31.01 50.06
CA ASP A 33 -11.57 31.49 48.87
C ASP A 33 -10.78 31.16 47.59
N TYR A 34 -9.44 31.26 47.62
CA TYR A 34 -8.58 30.88 46.51
C TYR A 34 -8.66 29.37 46.19
N THR A 35 -8.65 28.52 47.24
CA THR A 35 -8.77 27.07 47.03
C THR A 35 -10.13 26.67 46.47
N ALA A 36 -11.22 27.36 46.89
CA ALA A 36 -12.55 27.16 46.34
C ALA A 36 -12.63 27.57 44.85
N ALA A 37 -12.10 28.75 44.52
CA ALA A 37 -12.03 29.23 43.13
C ALA A 37 -11.14 28.29 42.23
N SER A 38 -10.01 27.84 42.77
CA SER A 38 -9.12 26.91 42.05
C SER A 38 -9.78 25.55 41.77
N ARG A 39 -10.54 25.04 42.76
CA ARG A 39 -11.32 23.80 42.58
C ARG A 39 -12.41 24.00 41.53
N GLN A 40 -13.17 25.06 41.59
CA GLN A 40 -14.22 25.38 40.62
C GLN A 40 -13.62 25.53 39.20
N ARG A 41 -12.43 26.18 39.10
CA ARG A 41 -11.71 26.27 37.82
C ARG A 41 -11.35 24.90 37.26
N SER A 42 -10.85 23.97 38.07
CA SER A 42 -10.53 22.62 37.63
C SER A 42 -11.77 21.85 37.20
N GLU A 43 -12.88 21.98 37.94
CA GLU A 43 -14.16 21.35 37.58
C GLU A 43 -14.70 21.91 36.25
N LEU A 44 -14.63 23.21 36.04
CA LEU A 44 -15.04 23.87 34.80
C LEU A 44 -14.14 23.49 33.61
N HIS A 45 -12.84 23.40 33.87
CA HIS A 45 -11.87 22.98 32.83
C HIS A 45 -12.11 21.56 32.37
N ASN A 46 -12.34 20.63 33.30
CA ASN A 46 -12.68 19.24 32.95
C ASN A 46 -13.98 19.13 32.12
N ALA A 47 -14.98 20.02 32.44
CA ALA A 47 -16.21 20.09 31.67
C ALA A 47 -15.98 20.65 30.26
N ALA A 48 -15.15 21.69 30.13
CA ALA A 48 -14.74 22.23 28.82
C ALA A 48 -13.94 21.23 27.98
N ASP A 49 -13.05 20.48 28.61
CA ASP A 49 -12.30 19.39 27.94
C ASP A 49 -13.25 18.31 27.41
N ALA A 50 -14.23 17.90 28.25
CA ALA A 50 -15.21 16.89 27.81
C ALA A 50 -16.07 17.41 26.64
N ALA A 51 -16.48 18.70 26.67
CA ALA A 51 -17.21 19.34 25.59
C ALA A 51 -16.37 19.40 24.30
N ALA A 52 -15.12 19.88 24.37
CA ALA A 52 -14.22 19.98 23.23
C ALA A 52 -13.96 18.59 22.59
N LEU A 53 -13.72 17.56 23.41
CA LEU A 53 -13.56 16.19 22.94
C LEU A 53 -14.84 15.63 22.31
N ALA A 54 -16.02 15.98 22.83
CA ALA A 54 -17.30 15.55 22.26
C ALA A 54 -17.52 16.17 20.87
N LEU A 55 -17.19 17.46 20.73
CA LEU A 55 -17.22 18.17 19.44
C LEU A 55 -16.22 17.57 18.45
N ALA A 56 -14.98 17.34 18.88
CA ALA A 56 -13.95 16.75 18.05
C ALA A 56 -14.34 15.37 17.53
N ARG A 57 -15.08 14.56 18.29
CA ARG A 57 -15.58 13.25 17.83
C ARG A 57 -16.63 13.35 16.73
N ARG A 58 -17.34 14.45 16.61
CA ARG A 58 -18.32 14.70 15.54
C ARG A 58 -17.69 15.32 14.30
N GLY A 59 -16.45 15.77 14.38
CA GLY A 59 -15.70 16.31 13.26
C GLY A 59 -16.36 17.51 12.58
N ASP A 60 -16.52 17.43 11.27
CA ASP A 60 -17.12 18.47 10.41
C ASP A 60 -18.64 18.44 10.32
N GLU A 61 -19.29 17.41 10.86
CA GLU A 61 -20.73 17.19 10.66
C GLU A 61 -21.64 18.20 11.38
N LEU A 62 -21.10 18.96 12.34
CA LEU A 62 -21.90 19.86 13.15
C LEU A 62 -21.96 21.28 12.55
N SER A 63 -23.16 21.79 12.41
CA SER A 63 -23.35 23.24 12.26
C SER A 63 -22.91 23.97 13.54
N GLN A 64 -22.61 25.28 13.45
CA GLN A 64 -22.24 26.11 14.61
C GLN A 64 -23.27 26.03 15.75
N LEU A 65 -24.56 26.03 15.40
CA LEU A 65 -25.65 25.96 16.40
C LEU A 65 -25.69 24.61 17.12
N GLU A 66 -25.51 23.50 16.37
CA GLU A 66 -25.47 22.14 16.94
C GLU A 66 -24.24 21.96 17.83
N ALA A 67 -23.10 22.53 17.44
CA ALA A 67 -21.87 22.50 18.22
C ALA A 67 -22.05 23.27 19.55
N GLU A 68 -22.65 24.44 19.54
CA GLU A 68 -22.96 25.21 20.74
C GLU A 68 -23.92 24.45 21.66
N GLN A 69 -24.97 23.82 21.11
CA GLN A 69 -25.91 23.01 21.89
C GLN A 69 -25.22 21.79 22.52
N LEU A 70 -24.41 21.08 21.78
CA LEU A 70 -23.69 19.91 22.29
C LEU A 70 -22.70 20.32 23.40
N ALA A 71 -21.96 21.42 23.20
CA ALA A 71 -21.05 21.93 24.22
C ALA A 71 -21.80 22.30 25.49
N ASP A 72 -22.95 22.98 25.38
CA ASP A 72 -23.80 23.37 26.49
C ASP A 72 -24.30 22.14 27.28
N GLU A 73 -24.77 21.10 26.59
CA GLU A 73 -25.17 19.82 27.21
C GLU A 73 -24.04 19.17 28.01
N PHE A 74 -22.81 19.12 27.43
CA PHE A 74 -21.66 18.56 28.14
C PHE A 74 -21.21 19.39 29.32
N ILE A 75 -21.21 20.72 29.21
CA ILE A 75 -20.89 21.61 30.35
C ILE A 75 -21.93 21.41 31.46
N GLN A 76 -23.24 21.38 31.15
CA GLN A 76 -24.30 21.15 32.14
C GLN A 76 -24.18 19.77 32.81
N ALA A 77 -23.78 18.77 32.10
CA ALA A 77 -23.62 17.40 32.63
C ALA A 77 -22.43 17.27 33.59
N HIS A 78 -21.35 18.02 33.38
CA HIS A 78 -20.07 17.84 34.09
C HIS A 78 -19.72 18.98 35.04
N PHE A 79 -20.44 20.10 35.02
CA PHE A 79 -20.22 21.23 35.91
C PHE A 79 -21.52 21.58 36.65
N ALA A 80 -21.51 21.42 37.99
CA ALA A 80 -22.69 21.64 38.82
C ALA A 80 -22.95 23.13 39.15
N GLY A 81 -22.05 24.03 38.73
CA GLY A 81 -22.17 25.48 38.96
C GLY A 81 -22.91 26.21 37.83
N SER A 82 -23.28 27.49 38.09
CA SER A 82 -23.74 28.36 37.01
C SER A 82 -22.56 28.90 36.21
N TYR A 83 -22.68 28.93 34.90
CA TYR A 83 -21.68 29.47 33.98
C TYR A 83 -22.29 30.51 33.04
N SER A 84 -21.45 31.27 32.39
CA SER A 84 -21.79 32.30 31.41
C SER A 84 -20.76 32.29 30.27
N ASP A 85 -21.03 33.07 29.26
CA ASP A 85 -20.08 33.34 28.16
C ASP A 85 -19.51 32.05 27.50
N LEU A 86 -20.36 31.02 27.31
CA LEU A 86 -19.99 29.86 26.51
C LEU A 86 -19.77 30.29 25.07
N THR A 87 -18.57 30.03 24.57
CA THR A 87 -18.18 30.32 23.19
C THR A 87 -17.57 29.07 22.60
N VAL A 88 -18.07 28.65 21.43
CA VAL A 88 -17.57 27.53 20.66
C VAL A 88 -17.06 28.06 19.34
N VAL A 89 -15.81 27.78 19.02
CA VAL A 89 -15.19 28.25 17.78
C VAL A 89 -14.52 27.08 17.10
N LYS A 90 -14.76 26.93 15.80
CA LYS A 90 -14.04 26.01 14.95
C LYS A 90 -12.99 26.75 14.14
N THR A 91 -11.74 26.29 14.21
CA THR A 91 -10.64 26.78 13.39
C THR A 91 -9.94 25.58 12.78
N ASP A 92 -10.01 25.45 11.46
CA ASP A 92 -9.53 24.26 10.74
C ASP A 92 -10.12 22.98 11.38
N ASP A 93 -9.29 22.04 11.79
CA ASP A 93 -9.68 20.77 12.42
C ASP A 93 -9.77 20.85 13.96
N THR A 94 -9.86 22.04 14.53
CA THR A 94 -9.84 22.24 15.99
C THR A 94 -11.12 22.91 16.48
N TRP A 95 -11.80 22.26 17.40
CA TRP A 95 -12.87 22.85 18.17
C TRP A 95 -12.34 23.45 19.48
N SER A 96 -12.56 24.72 19.68
CA SER A 96 -12.24 25.45 20.94
C SER A 96 -13.51 25.77 21.69
N VAL A 97 -13.53 25.46 22.97
CA VAL A 97 -14.63 25.74 23.90
C VAL A 97 -14.10 26.64 24.99
N ALA A 98 -14.60 27.86 25.04
CA ALA A 98 -14.31 28.80 26.12
C ALA A 98 -15.58 29.02 26.96
N VAL A 99 -15.44 29.03 28.30
CA VAL A 99 -16.55 29.18 29.22
C VAL A 99 -16.11 29.91 30.48
N ALA A 100 -16.97 30.74 31.02
CA ALA A 100 -16.72 31.46 32.26
C ALA A 100 -17.75 31.11 33.35
N ALA A 101 -17.31 31.11 34.61
CA ALA A 101 -18.18 30.93 35.76
C ALA A 101 -17.85 31.94 36.84
N SER A 102 -18.83 32.27 37.68
CA SER A 102 -18.65 33.13 38.82
C SER A 102 -18.47 32.29 40.08
N SER A 103 -17.36 32.50 40.79
CA SER A 103 -17.07 31.87 42.09
C SER A 103 -17.42 32.86 43.19
N ALA A 104 -18.46 32.57 43.97
CA ALA A 104 -18.82 33.38 45.09
C ALA A 104 -17.75 33.32 46.19
N THR A 105 -17.27 34.46 46.64
CA THR A 105 -16.31 34.57 47.75
C THR A 105 -17.03 34.51 49.09
N ARG A 106 -16.45 33.78 50.04
CA ARG A 106 -17.02 33.66 51.39
C ARG A 106 -16.43 34.70 52.33
N PHE A 107 -15.16 34.91 52.25
CA PHE A 107 -14.39 35.77 53.15
C PHE A 107 -13.91 37.06 52.48
N ALA A 108 -13.53 37.00 51.20
CA ALA A 108 -13.11 38.21 50.48
C ALA A 108 -14.23 39.24 50.32
N LYS A 109 -15.50 38.84 50.50
CA LYS A 109 -16.65 39.71 50.59
C LYS A 109 -16.52 40.76 51.70
N ILE A 110 -15.84 40.43 52.82
CA ILE A 110 -15.59 41.37 53.93
C ILE A 110 -14.70 42.52 53.42
N PHE A 111 -13.90 42.30 52.37
CA PHE A 111 -13.06 43.33 51.77
C PHE A 111 -13.67 43.94 50.50
N GLY A 112 -14.96 43.68 50.23
CA GLY A 112 -15.69 44.28 49.10
C GLY A 112 -15.57 43.52 47.83
N VAL A 113 -15.06 42.27 47.87
CA VAL A 113 -14.99 41.37 46.71
C VAL A 113 -16.07 40.31 46.81
N ASP A 114 -17.18 40.47 46.10
CA ASP A 114 -18.37 39.61 46.23
C ASP A 114 -18.22 38.30 45.40
N ALA A 115 -17.53 38.37 44.29
CA ALA A 115 -17.28 37.20 43.40
C ALA A 115 -15.95 37.33 42.66
N SER A 116 -15.35 36.18 42.30
CA SER A 116 -14.21 36.08 41.42
C SER A 116 -14.65 35.41 40.13
N SER A 117 -14.33 35.96 38.95
CA SER A 117 -14.56 35.31 37.67
C SER A 117 -13.50 34.23 37.40
N VAL A 118 -13.95 33.09 36.97
CA VAL A 118 -13.11 31.96 36.54
C VAL A 118 -13.43 31.69 35.09
N SER A 119 -12.46 31.84 34.22
CA SER A 119 -12.58 31.46 32.80
C SER A 119 -11.61 30.37 32.45
N VAL A 120 -12.04 29.47 31.60
CA VAL A 120 -11.23 28.35 31.04
C VAL A 120 -11.48 28.27 29.54
N GLU A 121 -10.48 27.79 28.86
CA GLU A 121 -10.53 27.46 27.44
C GLU A 121 -9.94 26.07 27.28
N SER A 122 -10.60 25.24 26.45
CA SER A 122 -10.13 23.93 26.05
C SER A 122 -10.29 23.79 24.55
N ALA A 123 -9.34 23.13 23.93
CA ALA A 123 -9.37 22.87 22.50
C ALA A 123 -9.08 21.38 22.23
N ALA A 124 -9.84 20.81 21.32
CA ALA A 124 -9.62 19.45 20.84
C ALA A 124 -9.59 19.45 19.31
N THR A 125 -8.51 18.88 18.77
CA THR A 125 -8.36 18.70 17.33
C THR A 125 -8.97 17.37 16.94
N PHE A 126 -9.80 17.35 15.90
CA PHE A 126 -10.23 16.12 15.27
C PHE A 126 -9.31 15.88 14.08
N ALA A 127 -8.37 14.98 14.23
CA ALA A 127 -7.62 14.47 13.12
C ALA A 127 -8.44 13.32 12.52
N LEU A 128 -9.04 13.55 11.36
CA LEU A 128 -9.59 12.46 10.57
C LEU A 128 -8.43 11.70 9.97
N ASN A 129 -8.09 10.56 10.57
CA ASN A 129 -7.13 9.66 9.95
C ASN A 129 -7.70 9.12 8.65
N THR A 130 -6.96 9.27 7.58
CA THR A 130 -7.25 8.65 6.30
C THR A 130 -6.42 7.39 6.14
N TYR A 131 -6.98 6.40 5.46
CA TYR A 131 -6.35 5.09 5.26
C TYR A 131 -6.25 4.77 3.78
N GLU A 132 -5.07 4.35 3.36
CA GLU A 132 -4.82 3.78 2.04
C GLU A 132 -4.40 2.32 2.25
N ILE A 133 -5.26 1.38 1.82
CA ILE A 133 -5.10 -0.05 2.10
C ILE A 133 -4.87 -0.80 0.80
N GLY A 134 -3.71 -1.43 0.65
CA GLY A 134 -3.41 -2.34 -0.44
C GLY A 134 -3.69 -3.78 -0.05
N LEU A 135 -4.67 -4.40 -0.69
CA LEU A 135 -4.95 -5.84 -0.58
C LEU A 135 -4.06 -6.60 -1.56
N VAL A 136 -2.99 -7.20 -1.07
CA VAL A 136 -2.01 -7.96 -1.87
C VAL A 136 -2.29 -9.44 -1.68
N LEU A 137 -3.01 -10.02 -2.63
CA LEU A 137 -3.61 -11.33 -2.49
C LEU A 137 -2.98 -12.35 -3.43
N ASP A 138 -2.50 -13.43 -2.86
CA ASP A 138 -1.98 -14.58 -3.59
C ASP A 138 -3.11 -15.23 -4.41
N THR A 139 -2.90 -15.30 -5.72
CA THR A 139 -3.80 -15.96 -6.67
C THR A 139 -3.07 -17.06 -7.44
N THR A 140 -2.12 -17.72 -6.79
CA THR A 140 -1.37 -18.82 -7.41
C THR A 140 -2.18 -20.12 -7.43
N GLY A 141 -1.69 -21.10 -8.20
CA GLY A 141 -2.39 -22.36 -8.38
C GLY A 141 -2.66 -23.17 -7.09
N SER A 142 -1.91 -22.93 -6.01
CA SER A 142 -2.10 -23.53 -4.69
C SER A 142 -3.35 -23.00 -3.95
N MET A 143 -3.81 -21.81 -4.34
CA MET A 143 -5.03 -21.20 -3.79
C MET A 143 -6.33 -21.76 -4.35
N ARG A 144 -6.27 -22.66 -5.35
CA ARG A 144 -7.48 -23.19 -6.00
C ARG A 144 -8.47 -23.85 -5.02
N GLY A 145 -9.75 -23.65 -5.30
CA GLY A 145 -10.84 -24.27 -4.54
C GLY A 145 -11.19 -23.50 -3.28
N GLU A 146 -11.37 -24.20 -2.18
CA GLU A 146 -11.90 -23.65 -0.93
C GLU A 146 -11.06 -22.47 -0.39
N LYS A 147 -9.73 -22.50 -0.50
CA LYS A 147 -8.86 -21.41 -0.06
C LYS A 147 -9.18 -20.08 -0.75
N LEU A 148 -9.36 -20.11 -2.08
CA LEU A 148 -9.70 -18.91 -2.83
C LEU A 148 -11.09 -18.38 -2.46
N GLU A 149 -12.07 -19.27 -2.29
CA GLU A 149 -13.42 -18.87 -1.92
C GLU A 149 -13.46 -18.26 -0.50
N GLN A 150 -12.73 -18.85 0.45
CA GLN A 150 -12.59 -18.28 1.79
C GLN A 150 -11.86 -16.94 1.78
N LEU A 151 -10.81 -16.80 0.95
CA LEU A 151 -10.12 -15.54 0.75
C LEU A 151 -11.05 -14.45 0.21
N LYS A 152 -11.86 -14.76 -0.81
CA LYS A 152 -12.83 -13.82 -1.38
C LYS A 152 -13.86 -13.37 -0.33
N SER A 153 -14.39 -14.31 0.47
CA SER A 153 -15.30 -14.01 1.56
C SER A 153 -14.69 -13.06 2.58
N ALA A 154 -13.51 -13.42 3.09
CA ALA A 154 -12.82 -12.65 4.13
C ALA A 154 -12.39 -11.26 3.64
N ALA A 155 -11.89 -11.15 2.40
CA ALA A 155 -11.52 -9.87 1.81
C ALA A 155 -12.74 -8.96 1.58
N THR A 156 -13.86 -9.52 1.13
CA THR A 156 -15.12 -8.79 0.96
C THR A 156 -15.63 -8.26 2.31
N GLN A 157 -15.60 -9.08 3.35
CA GLN A 157 -16.00 -8.67 4.70
C GLN A 157 -15.11 -7.55 5.25
N LEU A 158 -13.79 -7.59 4.98
CA LEU A 158 -12.90 -6.49 5.34
C LEU A 158 -13.31 -5.21 4.62
N VAL A 159 -13.59 -5.27 3.32
CA VAL A 159 -14.03 -4.10 2.54
C VAL A 159 -15.29 -3.51 3.15
N ASP A 160 -16.30 -4.32 3.45
CA ASP A 160 -17.54 -3.87 4.07
C ASP A 160 -17.29 -3.23 5.46
N THR A 161 -16.47 -3.85 6.30
CA THR A 161 -16.12 -3.34 7.63
C THR A 161 -15.40 -1.98 7.56
N MET A 162 -14.50 -1.82 6.59
CA MET A 162 -13.77 -0.56 6.41
C MET A 162 -14.67 0.52 5.79
N ALA A 163 -15.56 0.15 4.86
CA ALA A 163 -16.54 1.05 4.27
C ALA A 163 -17.52 1.60 5.33
N GLU A 164 -18.05 0.73 6.21
CA GLU A 164 -18.93 1.14 7.31
C GLU A 164 -18.24 2.07 8.33
N SER A 165 -16.92 2.00 8.44
CA SER A 165 -16.16 2.86 9.34
C SER A 165 -15.81 4.21 8.73
N ALA A 166 -15.96 4.40 7.44
CA ALA A 166 -15.66 5.62 6.71
C ALA A 166 -16.85 6.60 6.84
N VAL A 167 -16.63 7.74 7.47
CA VAL A 167 -17.63 8.83 7.54
C VAL A 167 -17.70 9.55 6.19
N ASP A 168 -16.57 9.66 5.51
CA ASP A 168 -16.43 10.22 4.16
C ASP A 168 -15.77 9.17 3.26
N PRO A 169 -16.23 8.99 2.01
CA PRO A 169 -15.61 8.03 1.07
C PRO A 169 -14.11 8.21 0.87
N ASP A 170 -13.63 9.46 0.95
CA ASP A 170 -12.19 9.74 0.80
C ASP A 170 -11.33 9.36 2.02
N MET A 171 -11.95 9.01 3.15
CA MET A 171 -11.20 8.58 4.35
C MET A 171 -10.56 7.21 4.20
N VAL A 172 -11.17 6.30 3.46
CA VAL A 172 -10.64 4.95 3.24
C VAL A 172 -10.62 4.67 1.76
N LYS A 173 -9.42 4.54 1.20
CA LYS A 173 -9.21 4.05 -0.17
C LYS A 173 -8.55 2.70 -0.13
N MET A 174 -8.99 1.80 -0.99
CA MET A 174 -8.44 0.46 -1.07
C MET A 174 -7.99 0.15 -2.49
N ALA A 175 -6.88 -0.58 -2.61
CA ALA A 175 -6.38 -1.13 -3.86
C ALA A 175 -6.41 -2.66 -3.79
N LEU A 176 -6.52 -3.33 -4.92
CA LEU A 176 -6.42 -4.78 -5.03
C LEU A 176 -5.24 -5.14 -5.94
N VAL A 177 -4.31 -5.93 -5.42
CA VAL A 177 -3.10 -6.41 -6.11
C VAL A 177 -3.08 -7.94 -6.10
N PRO A 178 -3.75 -8.58 -7.04
CA PRO A 178 -3.61 -10.02 -7.23
C PRO A 178 -2.22 -10.31 -7.80
N PHE A 179 -1.56 -11.34 -7.28
CA PHE A 179 -0.23 -11.74 -7.78
C PHE A 179 -0.09 -13.24 -7.95
N SER A 180 0.70 -13.62 -8.95
CA SER A 180 1.14 -15.00 -9.19
C SER A 180 2.56 -15.00 -9.73
N SER A 181 2.86 -15.70 -10.82
CA SER A 181 4.14 -15.61 -11.55
C SER A 181 4.46 -14.18 -12.01
N PHE A 182 3.41 -13.42 -12.27
CA PHE A 182 3.40 -12.02 -12.69
C PHE A 182 2.37 -11.23 -11.88
N VAL A 183 2.44 -9.92 -12.05
CA VAL A 183 1.32 -9.01 -11.79
C VAL A 183 0.80 -8.49 -13.12
N ASN A 184 -0.48 -8.19 -13.17
CA ASN A 184 -1.16 -7.63 -14.32
C ASN A 184 -1.50 -6.15 -14.03
N VAL A 185 -0.87 -5.24 -14.77
CA VAL A 185 -1.14 -3.80 -14.61
C VAL A 185 -2.36 -3.34 -15.40
N GLY A 186 -2.85 -4.17 -16.30
CA GLY A 186 -4.02 -3.90 -17.13
C GLY A 186 -3.68 -3.62 -18.59
N PRO A 187 -4.36 -4.29 -19.53
CA PRO A 187 -4.12 -4.13 -20.97
C PRO A 187 -4.47 -2.74 -21.50
N GLN A 188 -5.32 -1.99 -20.79
CA GLN A 188 -5.70 -0.62 -21.17
C GLN A 188 -4.51 0.36 -21.24
N PHE A 189 -3.41 0.05 -20.59
CA PHE A 189 -2.18 0.86 -20.62
C PHE A 189 -1.30 0.57 -21.83
N GLY A 190 -1.54 -0.52 -22.55
CA GLY A 190 -0.86 -0.85 -23.80
C GLY A 190 -1.24 0.08 -24.95
N PRO A 191 -0.47 0.05 -26.06
CA PRO A 191 -0.78 0.81 -27.25
C PRO A 191 -1.99 0.24 -27.99
N GLN A 192 -2.51 1.02 -28.93
CA GLN A 192 -3.45 0.53 -29.93
C GLN A 192 -2.84 0.68 -31.33
N PHE A 193 -3.11 -0.29 -32.16
CA PHE A 193 -2.67 -0.31 -33.56
C PHE A 193 -3.88 -0.30 -34.48
N ASP A 194 -3.73 0.26 -35.69
CA ASP A 194 -4.68 0.04 -36.78
C ASP A 194 -4.36 -1.27 -37.53
N ALA A 195 -5.16 -1.57 -38.54
CA ALA A 195 -4.98 -2.79 -39.34
C ALA A 195 -3.64 -2.86 -40.11
N ASP A 196 -3.01 -1.70 -40.31
CA ASP A 196 -1.74 -1.57 -41.02
C ASP A 196 -0.54 -1.57 -40.03
N GLY A 197 -0.79 -1.84 -38.74
CA GLY A 197 0.26 -1.89 -37.69
C GLY A 197 0.73 -0.52 -37.20
N LYS A 198 0.10 0.57 -37.63
CA LYS A 198 0.44 1.92 -37.18
C LYS A 198 -0.17 2.19 -35.81
N VAL A 199 0.64 2.77 -34.94
CA VAL A 199 0.20 3.17 -33.59
C VAL A 199 -0.86 4.25 -33.69
N THR A 200 -2.07 3.97 -33.19
CA THR A 200 -3.19 4.93 -33.09
C THR A 200 -3.29 5.53 -31.68
N ARG A 201 -2.83 4.80 -30.67
CA ARG A 201 -2.66 5.27 -29.30
C ARG A 201 -1.32 4.73 -28.75
N GLU A 202 -0.47 5.59 -28.22
CA GLU A 202 0.77 5.19 -27.55
C GLU A 202 0.46 4.44 -26.23
N ALA A 203 1.37 3.57 -25.81
CA ALA A 203 1.34 2.98 -24.48
C ALA A 203 1.53 4.05 -23.40
N ALA A 204 1.17 3.73 -22.17
CA ALA A 204 1.49 4.57 -21.02
C ALA A 204 3.00 4.89 -20.96
N PRO A 205 3.40 6.13 -20.60
CA PRO A 205 4.80 6.58 -20.69
C PRO A 205 5.79 5.79 -19.83
N TRP A 206 5.30 5.07 -18.84
CA TRP A 206 6.09 4.22 -17.96
C TRP A 206 6.32 2.80 -18.52
N LEU A 207 5.62 2.42 -19.60
CA LEU A 207 5.84 1.15 -20.30
C LEU A 207 6.95 1.31 -21.35
N ASP A 208 7.71 0.25 -21.56
CA ASP A 208 8.72 0.17 -22.62
C ASP A 208 8.07 -0.09 -23.98
N MET A 209 7.50 0.95 -24.58
CA MET A 209 6.85 0.89 -25.89
C MET A 209 7.79 0.46 -27.01
N ARG A 210 9.10 0.72 -26.88
CA ARG A 210 10.06 0.65 -28.00
C ARG A 210 11.23 -0.31 -27.75
N GLY A 211 11.13 -1.18 -26.74
CA GLY A 211 12.19 -2.14 -26.42
C GLY A 211 13.50 -1.50 -25.97
N LYS A 212 13.45 -0.33 -25.31
CA LYS A 212 14.63 0.41 -24.86
C LYS A 212 15.28 -0.15 -23.61
N ASN A 213 14.51 -0.86 -22.78
CA ASN A 213 15.05 -1.47 -21.57
C ASN A 213 16.00 -2.64 -21.95
N PRO A 214 17.25 -2.62 -21.47
CA PRO A 214 18.24 -3.64 -21.87
C PRO A 214 18.08 -4.97 -21.12
N ILE A 215 16.86 -5.46 -20.99
CA ILE A 215 16.59 -6.76 -20.37
C ILE A 215 17.09 -7.86 -21.30
N PRO A 216 17.96 -8.78 -20.83
CA PRO A 216 18.37 -9.94 -21.63
C PRO A 216 17.17 -10.85 -21.86
N GLN A 217 17.08 -11.38 -23.06
CA GLN A 217 16.09 -12.38 -23.44
C GLN A 217 16.63 -13.30 -24.55
N VAL A 218 16.28 -14.57 -24.48
CA VAL A 218 16.86 -15.64 -25.32
C VAL A 218 16.69 -15.36 -26.82
N GLU A 219 15.49 -15.04 -27.27
CA GLU A 219 15.22 -14.85 -28.70
C GLU A 219 15.08 -13.39 -29.12
N LEU A 220 14.63 -12.52 -28.22
CA LEU A 220 14.35 -11.14 -28.57
C LEU A 220 15.63 -10.29 -28.50
N ALA A 221 15.87 -9.47 -29.51
CA ALA A 221 16.96 -8.51 -29.54
C ALA A 221 16.60 -7.25 -28.74
N HIS A 222 17.62 -6.50 -28.29
CA HIS A 222 17.42 -5.17 -27.73
C HIS A 222 16.77 -4.23 -28.77
N ASN A 223 16.00 -3.29 -28.29
CA ASN A 223 15.23 -2.33 -29.09
C ASN A 223 14.15 -2.97 -29.98
N LEU A 224 13.75 -4.21 -29.69
CA LEU A 224 12.60 -4.84 -30.29
C LEU A 224 11.34 -4.52 -29.48
N SER A 225 10.36 -3.88 -30.09
CA SER A 225 9.09 -3.60 -29.44
C SER A 225 8.28 -4.88 -29.24
N ARG A 226 8.05 -5.27 -27.98
CA ARG A 226 7.21 -6.43 -27.68
C ARG A 226 5.75 -6.19 -28.06
N PHE A 227 5.28 -4.95 -27.99
CA PHE A 227 3.93 -4.59 -28.43
C PHE A 227 3.74 -4.78 -29.94
N GLN A 228 4.75 -4.43 -30.73
CA GLN A 228 4.71 -4.73 -32.17
C GLN A 228 4.75 -6.23 -32.43
N MET A 229 5.50 -7.00 -31.64
CA MET A 229 5.49 -8.46 -31.72
C MET A 229 4.12 -9.06 -31.40
N PHE A 230 3.44 -8.56 -30.37
CA PHE A 230 2.06 -8.94 -30.07
C PHE A 230 1.13 -8.68 -31.25
N HIS A 231 1.15 -7.46 -31.77
CA HIS A 231 0.33 -7.08 -32.93
C HIS A 231 0.65 -7.96 -34.15
N HIS A 232 1.92 -8.19 -34.41
CA HIS A 232 2.39 -9.04 -35.53
C HIS A 232 1.90 -10.48 -35.43
N LEU A 233 1.82 -11.02 -34.23
CA LEU A 233 1.28 -12.34 -33.95
C LEU A 233 -0.27 -12.37 -33.93
N GLY A 234 -0.94 -11.25 -34.18
CA GLY A 234 -2.39 -11.16 -34.07
C GLY A 234 -2.89 -11.35 -32.64
N GLN A 235 -2.04 -11.07 -31.63
CA GLN A 235 -2.36 -11.20 -30.22
C GLN A 235 -2.38 -9.84 -29.57
N GLU A 236 -3.24 -9.67 -28.56
CA GLU A 236 -3.24 -8.51 -27.69
C GLU A 236 -2.39 -8.79 -26.45
N TRP A 237 -1.70 -7.77 -25.95
CA TRP A 237 -1.04 -7.85 -24.65
C TRP A 237 -2.07 -7.83 -23.53
N GLU A 238 -2.05 -8.83 -22.65
CA GLU A 238 -3.04 -9.01 -21.57
C GLU A 238 -2.75 -8.21 -20.30
N GLY A 239 -1.65 -7.43 -20.25
CA GLY A 239 -1.39 -6.51 -19.16
C GLY A 239 -0.26 -6.94 -18.21
N CYS A 240 0.34 -8.10 -18.37
CA CYS A 240 1.44 -8.54 -17.51
C CYS A 240 2.77 -7.88 -17.88
N ILE A 241 3.61 -7.68 -16.86
CA ILE A 241 4.92 -7.06 -17.02
C ILE A 241 6.01 -7.87 -16.32
N GLU A 242 7.24 -7.66 -16.75
CA GLU A 242 8.41 -8.26 -16.13
C GLU A 242 8.94 -7.41 -14.97
N THR A 243 9.61 -8.06 -14.01
CA THR A 243 10.37 -7.42 -12.94
C THR A 243 11.46 -6.54 -13.54
N ARG A 244 11.53 -5.28 -13.13
CA ARG A 244 12.62 -4.38 -13.54
C ARG A 244 13.94 -4.85 -12.94
N PRO A 245 15.02 -5.00 -13.72
CA PRO A 245 16.30 -5.46 -13.18
C PRO A 245 16.98 -4.37 -12.34
N PRO A 246 17.74 -4.76 -11.30
CA PRO A 246 18.59 -3.81 -10.59
C PRO A 246 19.70 -3.28 -11.51
N HIS A 247 20.11 -2.03 -11.32
CA HIS A 247 21.21 -1.43 -12.05
C HIS A 247 22.01 -0.48 -11.19
N LYS A 248 23.31 -0.75 -11.01
CA LYS A 248 24.24 0.09 -10.22
C LYS A 248 23.63 0.43 -8.84
N ASP A 249 23.32 1.70 -8.63
CA ASP A 249 22.85 2.23 -7.36
C ASP A 249 21.30 2.15 -7.22
N MET A 250 20.59 1.68 -8.26
CA MET A 250 19.14 1.57 -8.27
C MET A 250 18.70 0.11 -8.30
N ALA A 251 18.07 -0.32 -7.22
CA ALA A 251 17.45 -1.63 -7.10
C ALA A 251 15.99 -1.57 -7.57
N TYR A 252 15.78 -1.39 -8.90
CA TYR A 252 14.44 -1.21 -9.48
C TYR A 252 13.47 -2.35 -9.19
N ASP A 253 13.98 -3.54 -8.91
CA ASP A 253 13.21 -4.72 -8.52
C ASP A 253 12.61 -4.63 -7.11
N VAL A 254 13.19 -3.83 -6.22
CA VAL A 254 12.78 -3.70 -4.81
C VAL A 254 12.51 -2.24 -4.41
N THR A 255 11.93 -1.44 -5.31
CA THR A 255 11.61 -0.03 -5.08
C THR A 255 10.26 0.36 -5.70
N ASP A 256 9.63 1.38 -5.15
CA ASP A 256 8.47 2.06 -5.72
C ASP A 256 8.83 3.13 -6.77
N ALA A 257 10.13 3.39 -6.99
CA ALA A 257 10.58 4.44 -7.87
C ALA A 257 9.84 4.42 -9.23
N PRO A 258 9.25 5.55 -9.65
CA PRO A 258 8.53 5.62 -10.91
C PRO A 258 9.46 5.46 -12.11
N ALA A 259 8.88 5.08 -13.23
CA ALA A 259 9.61 5.08 -14.50
C ALA A 259 9.97 6.51 -14.92
N THR A 260 11.11 6.66 -15.57
CA THR A 260 11.58 7.97 -16.08
C THR A 260 12.17 7.83 -17.47
N SER A 261 11.91 8.81 -18.32
CA SER A 261 12.53 8.88 -19.66
C SER A 261 14.05 9.07 -19.63
N LYS A 262 14.60 9.49 -18.48
CA LYS A 262 16.05 9.71 -18.30
C LYS A 262 16.82 8.41 -18.07
N ASP A 263 16.15 7.37 -17.55
CA ASP A 263 16.75 6.04 -17.38
C ASP A 263 15.83 4.98 -17.97
N ARG A 264 16.21 4.47 -19.14
CA ARG A 264 15.47 3.43 -19.86
C ARG A 264 15.28 2.13 -19.05
N ARG A 265 16.14 1.86 -18.06
CA ARG A 265 16.03 0.68 -17.18
C ARG A 265 14.89 0.81 -16.18
N SER A 266 14.40 2.02 -15.95
CA SER A 266 13.25 2.27 -15.10
C SER A 266 11.91 1.92 -15.75
N LEU A 267 11.87 1.79 -17.09
CA LEU A 267 10.65 1.44 -17.83
C LEU A 267 10.22 0.02 -17.48
N PHE A 268 8.90 -0.16 -17.35
CA PHE A 268 8.30 -1.48 -17.18
C PHE A 268 8.18 -2.17 -18.54
N VAL A 269 8.65 -3.40 -18.60
CA VAL A 269 8.69 -4.17 -19.86
C VAL A 269 7.46 -5.08 -19.92
N PRO A 270 6.67 -5.05 -21.00
CA PRO A 270 5.58 -6.00 -21.19
C PRO A 270 6.12 -7.44 -21.16
N ALA A 271 5.47 -8.32 -20.42
CA ALA A 271 5.80 -9.73 -20.46
C ALA A 271 5.52 -10.25 -21.87
N PHE A 272 6.47 -11.01 -22.41
CA PHE A 272 6.34 -11.65 -23.71
C PHE A 272 7.05 -13.00 -23.64
N SER A 273 6.27 -14.07 -23.51
CA SER A 273 6.81 -15.42 -23.54
C SER A 273 7.16 -15.79 -24.97
N ILE A 274 8.44 -16.07 -25.21
CA ILE A 274 8.91 -16.49 -26.55
C ILE A 274 8.28 -17.81 -26.96
N ASP A 275 8.22 -18.06 -28.25
CA ASP A 275 7.93 -19.38 -28.77
C ASP A 275 9.09 -20.34 -28.47
N GLU A 276 8.77 -21.43 -27.80
CA GLU A 276 9.74 -22.45 -27.41
C GLU A 276 9.91 -23.53 -28.53
N PRO A 277 11.06 -24.24 -28.58
CA PRO A 277 11.29 -25.23 -29.60
C PRO A 277 10.27 -26.36 -29.63
N ASP A 278 10.01 -26.91 -30.86
CA ASP A 278 9.13 -28.05 -31.09
C ASP A 278 9.69 -29.39 -30.63
N ASP A 279 10.81 -29.39 -29.96
CA ASP A 279 11.53 -30.58 -29.53
C ASP A 279 10.64 -31.52 -28.70
N ARG A 280 10.77 -32.83 -29.02
CA ARG A 280 10.02 -33.89 -28.35
C ARG A 280 10.96 -34.90 -27.69
N SER A 281 10.51 -35.43 -26.57
CA SER A 281 11.17 -36.56 -25.91
C SER A 281 11.12 -37.83 -26.78
N ARG A 282 11.91 -38.85 -26.39
CA ARG A 282 11.86 -40.19 -27.01
C ARG A 282 10.45 -40.81 -27.02
N THR A 283 9.57 -40.39 -26.11
CA THR A 283 8.20 -40.87 -26.01
C THR A 283 7.19 -39.98 -26.72
N GLY A 284 7.67 -38.98 -27.50
CA GLY A 284 6.83 -38.05 -28.25
C GLY A 284 6.19 -36.91 -27.43
N ARG A 285 6.51 -36.79 -26.12
CA ARG A 285 6.02 -35.67 -25.29
C ARG A 285 6.79 -34.39 -25.65
N PRO A 286 6.12 -33.24 -25.77
CA PRO A 286 6.80 -31.95 -25.89
C PRO A 286 7.80 -31.76 -24.76
N LEU A 287 8.99 -31.25 -25.05
CA LEU A 287 10.01 -30.90 -24.06
C LEU A 287 9.76 -29.48 -23.49
N TYR A 288 9.11 -28.65 -24.28
CA TYR A 288 8.82 -27.26 -23.95
C TYR A 288 7.31 -27.04 -23.88
N PRO A 289 6.83 -26.32 -22.87
CA PRO A 289 5.40 -26.11 -22.69
C PRO A 289 4.79 -25.09 -23.66
N ASN A 290 5.57 -24.08 -24.12
CA ASN A 290 5.09 -22.93 -24.88
C ASN A 290 5.51 -22.93 -26.36
N SER A 291 5.53 -24.08 -27.00
CA SER A 291 5.74 -24.19 -28.46
C SER A 291 4.44 -23.83 -29.18
N TYR A 292 4.35 -22.66 -29.80
CA TYR A 292 3.15 -22.16 -30.48
C TYR A 292 3.37 -21.75 -31.94
N LEU A 293 4.63 -21.65 -32.40
CA LEU A 293 5.00 -21.49 -33.79
C LEU A 293 5.82 -22.71 -34.25
N GLU A 294 5.71 -23.08 -35.52
CA GLU A 294 6.57 -24.12 -36.09
C GLU A 294 8.01 -23.64 -36.21
N ASP A 295 8.96 -24.53 -35.95
CA ASP A 295 10.38 -24.19 -35.89
C ASP A 295 11.04 -23.88 -37.24
N ASP A 296 10.45 -24.19 -38.38
CA ASP A 296 10.98 -23.90 -39.72
C ASP A 296 12.50 -24.16 -39.90
N GLY A 297 13.05 -25.12 -39.18
CA GLY A 297 14.47 -25.44 -39.20
C GLY A 297 15.38 -24.50 -38.40
N THR A 298 14.83 -23.61 -37.55
CA THR A 298 15.62 -22.83 -36.60
C THR A 298 15.74 -23.55 -35.27
N THR A 299 16.82 -23.25 -34.52
CA THR A 299 17.06 -23.78 -33.17
C THR A 299 17.54 -22.66 -32.27
N LEU A 300 17.51 -22.84 -30.93
CA LEU A 300 18.06 -21.89 -29.97
C LEU A 300 19.57 -21.64 -30.14
N ARG A 301 20.28 -22.46 -30.92
CA ARG A 301 21.71 -22.26 -31.24
C ARG A 301 21.93 -21.29 -32.40
N ASP A 302 20.89 -21.02 -33.18
CA ASP A 302 20.98 -20.06 -34.27
C ASP A 302 21.04 -18.62 -33.70
N PRO A 303 21.71 -17.69 -34.43
CA PRO A 303 21.74 -16.29 -34.03
C PRO A 303 20.32 -15.70 -33.85
N LYS A 304 20.12 -14.85 -32.86
CA LYS A 304 18.81 -14.20 -32.58
C LYS A 304 18.18 -13.59 -33.82
N ARG A 305 18.99 -12.89 -34.65
CA ARG A 305 18.51 -12.28 -35.90
C ARG A 305 17.92 -13.30 -36.87
N LYS A 306 18.56 -14.50 -37.00
CA LYS A 306 18.04 -15.58 -37.83
C LYS A 306 16.71 -16.07 -37.29
N ARG A 307 16.61 -16.31 -35.99
CA ARG A 307 15.37 -16.76 -35.36
C ARG A 307 14.23 -15.75 -35.50
N LEU A 308 14.50 -14.46 -35.28
CA LEU A 308 13.52 -13.40 -35.49
C LEU A 308 12.97 -13.40 -36.91
N ARG A 309 13.87 -13.48 -37.92
CA ARG A 309 13.47 -13.46 -39.33
C ARG A 309 12.70 -14.70 -39.73
N GLU A 310 13.20 -15.89 -39.38
CA GLU A 310 12.65 -17.15 -39.89
C GLU A 310 11.45 -17.63 -39.09
N LYS A 311 11.40 -17.36 -37.80
CA LYS A 311 10.35 -17.83 -36.89
C LYS A 311 9.22 -16.81 -36.71
N TYR A 312 9.60 -15.55 -36.48
CA TYR A 312 8.64 -14.47 -36.26
C TYR A 312 8.40 -13.58 -37.47
N HIS A 313 9.08 -13.85 -38.59
CA HIS A 313 9.02 -13.04 -39.81
C HIS A 313 9.38 -11.58 -39.62
N VAL A 314 10.27 -11.27 -38.66
CA VAL A 314 10.71 -9.90 -38.34
C VAL A 314 12.06 -9.64 -38.99
N GLU A 315 12.15 -8.61 -39.83
CA GLU A 315 13.40 -8.07 -40.37
C GLU A 315 13.84 -6.85 -39.58
N LEU A 316 15.04 -6.92 -38.99
CA LEU A 316 15.65 -5.78 -38.32
C LEU A 316 16.37 -4.94 -39.36
N GLN A 317 15.99 -3.65 -39.52
CA GLN A 317 16.70 -2.73 -40.39
C GLN A 317 18.07 -2.37 -39.80
N GLY A 318 19.12 -2.46 -40.62
CA GLY A 318 20.50 -2.11 -40.26
C GLY A 318 21.51 -3.24 -40.44
N SER A 319 22.76 -2.87 -40.74
CA SER A 319 23.85 -3.80 -41.11
C SER A 319 24.62 -4.39 -39.91
N GLY A 320 24.15 -4.21 -38.67
CA GLY A 320 24.85 -4.63 -37.46
C GLY A 320 24.09 -5.67 -36.64
N ASP A 321 24.83 -6.56 -35.98
CA ASP A 321 24.28 -7.43 -34.96
C ASP A 321 23.77 -6.56 -33.78
N PRO A 322 22.48 -6.62 -33.43
CA PRO A 322 21.95 -5.84 -32.33
C PRO A 322 22.64 -6.12 -30.98
N ASP A 323 23.21 -7.30 -30.80
CA ASP A 323 23.95 -7.71 -29.61
C ASP A 323 25.34 -7.05 -29.50
N LEU A 324 25.93 -6.56 -30.62
CA LEU A 324 27.25 -5.93 -30.67
C LEU A 324 27.22 -4.40 -30.54
N ILE A 325 26.10 -3.75 -30.78
CA ILE A 325 25.99 -2.29 -30.89
C ILE A 325 25.30 -1.65 -29.66
N GLY A 326 24.95 -2.40 -28.67
CA GLY A 326 24.23 -1.95 -27.47
C GLY A 326 24.88 -0.85 -26.61
N GLY A 327 26.00 -0.29 -27.04
CA GLY A 327 26.73 0.77 -26.33
C GLY A 327 26.93 2.09 -27.05
N LEU A 328 26.73 2.16 -28.36
CA LEU A 328 27.14 3.36 -29.14
C LEU A 328 26.01 4.15 -29.81
N LEU A 329 24.78 3.69 -29.79
CA LEU A 329 23.68 4.28 -30.55
C LEU A 329 22.52 4.82 -29.67
N ASP A 330 22.85 5.52 -28.60
CA ASP A 330 21.85 6.25 -27.81
C ASP A 330 21.25 7.49 -28.54
N THR A 331 21.67 7.74 -29.78
CA THR A 331 21.32 9.02 -30.45
C THR A 331 20.71 8.88 -31.84
N VAL A 332 20.69 7.71 -32.45
CA VAL A 332 20.18 7.59 -33.82
C VAL A 332 19.39 6.30 -34.00
N THR A 333 18.17 6.50 -34.41
CA THR A 333 17.27 5.58 -35.05
C THR A 333 16.33 4.78 -34.14
N ASP A 334 15.09 5.22 -34.16
CA ASP A 334 13.96 4.31 -34.11
C ASP A 334 14.28 3.15 -35.07
N VAL A 335 14.33 1.92 -34.55
CA VAL A 335 14.39 0.73 -35.40
C VAL A 335 13.07 0.72 -36.14
N LEU A 336 13.09 1.19 -37.38
CA LEU A 336 11.95 1.10 -38.26
C LEU A 336 11.88 -0.37 -38.66
N PHE A 337 10.84 -1.05 -38.21
CA PHE A 337 10.45 -2.32 -38.80
C PHE A 337 9.88 -2.01 -40.19
N GLU A 338 10.44 -2.61 -41.25
CA GLU A 338 9.59 -2.81 -42.44
C GLU A 338 8.44 -3.71 -41.98
N GLU A 339 7.22 -3.34 -42.36
CA GLU A 339 6.03 -4.15 -42.03
C GLU A 339 6.30 -5.61 -42.43
N PRO A 340 6.45 -6.51 -41.45
CA PRO A 340 6.58 -7.90 -41.79
C PRO A 340 5.21 -8.40 -42.29
N PRO A 341 5.15 -9.32 -43.24
CA PRO A 341 3.89 -9.95 -43.59
C PRO A 341 3.27 -10.57 -42.35
N ALA A 342 1.96 -10.41 -42.18
CA ALA A 342 1.23 -11.02 -41.09
C ALA A 342 1.65 -12.50 -40.96
N VAL A 343 1.86 -12.95 -39.74
CA VAL A 343 2.10 -14.38 -39.49
C VAL A 343 0.91 -15.13 -40.06
N ASP A 344 1.16 -16.13 -40.91
CA ASP A 344 0.10 -17.01 -41.37
C ASP A 344 -0.52 -17.70 -40.14
N ASP A 345 -1.75 -17.28 -39.77
CA ASP A 345 -2.48 -17.78 -38.60
C ASP A 345 -2.59 -19.32 -38.61
N SER A 346 -2.47 -19.96 -39.76
CA SER A 346 -2.46 -21.42 -39.88
C SER A 346 -1.25 -22.09 -39.19
N ARG A 347 -0.19 -21.34 -38.89
CA ARG A 347 1.05 -21.83 -38.25
C ARG A 347 1.11 -21.62 -36.75
N ALA A 348 0.25 -20.73 -36.22
CA ALA A 348 0.22 -20.39 -34.79
C ALA A 348 -0.87 -21.18 -34.06
N VAL A 349 -0.52 -21.92 -33.05
CA VAL A 349 -1.47 -22.64 -32.20
C VAL A 349 -1.50 -21.97 -30.85
N PHE A 350 -2.31 -20.92 -30.74
CA PHE A 350 -2.60 -20.28 -29.46
C PHE A 350 -3.70 -21.06 -28.75
N TRP A 351 -3.53 -21.26 -27.45
CA TRP A 351 -4.54 -21.91 -26.65
C TRP A 351 -4.68 -21.18 -25.31
N SER A 352 -5.90 -20.78 -25.00
CA SER A 352 -6.28 -20.27 -23.70
C SER A 352 -7.33 -21.19 -23.09
N GLY A 353 -7.10 -21.75 -21.92
CA GLY A 353 -8.04 -22.61 -21.22
C GLY A 353 -7.90 -22.46 -19.73
N GLU A 354 -8.88 -22.97 -18.98
CA GLU A 354 -8.97 -22.80 -17.52
C GLU A 354 -7.72 -23.24 -16.73
N ASN A 355 -6.80 -24.00 -17.34
CA ASN A 355 -5.68 -24.60 -16.63
C ASN A 355 -4.31 -24.33 -17.23
N TRP A 356 -4.19 -23.73 -18.39
CA TRP A 356 -2.95 -23.28 -18.97
C TRP A 356 -3.11 -22.58 -20.34
N SER A 357 -2.33 -21.57 -20.60
CA SER A 357 -2.28 -20.85 -21.87
C SER A 357 -1.00 -21.16 -22.64
N LYS A 358 -1.07 -21.10 -23.98
CA LYS A 358 0.09 -21.07 -24.87
C LYS A 358 0.10 -19.74 -25.59
N GLY A 359 1.28 -19.27 -25.93
CA GLY A 359 1.45 -18.04 -26.67
C GLY A 359 2.25 -17.00 -25.89
N PRO A 360 2.33 -15.78 -26.41
CA PRO A 360 3.14 -14.73 -25.80
C PRO A 360 2.63 -14.23 -24.43
N ASN A 361 1.36 -14.52 -24.08
CA ASN A 361 0.77 -14.21 -22.77
C ASN A 361 0.81 -15.39 -21.77
N LEU A 362 1.71 -16.35 -21.93
CA LEU A 362 1.82 -17.49 -21.03
C LEU A 362 1.89 -17.02 -19.56
N ASP A 363 1.07 -17.61 -18.70
CA ASP A 363 0.94 -17.33 -17.25
C ASP A 363 0.47 -15.90 -16.89
N CYS A 364 -0.04 -15.11 -17.84
CA CYS A 364 -0.64 -13.80 -17.61
C CYS A 364 -2.15 -13.91 -17.36
N GLN A 365 -2.55 -14.58 -16.29
CA GLN A 365 -3.98 -14.82 -16.01
C GLN A 365 -4.47 -14.13 -14.73
N ALA A 366 -3.56 -13.52 -13.96
CA ALA A 366 -3.94 -12.72 -12.79
C ALA A 366 -4.85 -11.57 -13.23
N GLN A 367 -5.89 -11.31 -12.44
CA GLN A 367 -6.74 -10.14 -12.62
C GLN A 367 -5.90 -8.85 -12.60
N PRO A 368 -6.25 -7.83 -13.41
CA PRO A 368 -5.56 -6.56 -13.35
C PRO A 368 -5.62 -5.91 -11.96
N ILE A 369 -4.52 -5.29 -11.58
CA ILE A 369 -4.45 -4.44 -10.40
C ILE A 369 -5.58 -3.42 -10.45
N LEU A 370 -6.30 -3.26 -9.33
CA LEU A 370 -7.20 -2.15 -9.11
C LEU A 370 -6.47 -1.10 -8.26
N PRO A 371 -6.23 0.11 -8.80
CA PRO A 371 -5.63 1.21 -8.04
C PRO A 371 -6.47 1.63 -6.84
N LEU A 372 -5.92 2.48 -5.96
CA LEU A 372 -6.63 3.02 -4.81
C LEU A 372 -7.93 3.71 -5.23
N THR A 373 -9.03 3.23 -4.71
CA THR A 373 -10.37 3.75 -4.95
C THR A 373 -11.23 3.68 -3.69
N SER A 374 -12.25 4.53 -3.61
CA SER A 374 -13.34 4.45 -2.63
C SER A 374 -14.62 3.81 -3.20
N ASP A 375 -14.56 3.28 -4.41
CA ASP A 375 -15.65 2.49 -5.00
C ASP A 375 -15.59 1.05 -4.44
N TYR A 376 -16.21 0.86 -3.28
CA TYR A 376 -16.19 -0.42 -2.57
C TYR A 376 -16.93 -1.53 -3.34
N ASP A 377 -17.93 -1.19 -4.14
CA ASP A 377 -18.66 -2.18 -4.93
C ASP A 377 -17.77 -2.70 -6.08
N LEU A 378 -17.02 -1.82 -6.72
CA LEU A 378 -16.01 -2.21 -7.71
C LEU A 378 -14.92 -3.10 -7.09
N ILE A 379 -14.46 -2.80 -5.87
CA ILE A 379 -13.45 -3.61 -5.18
C ILE A 379 -14.00 -5.03 -4.95
N LYS A 380 -15.24 -5.14 -4.46
CA LYS A 380 -15.89 -6.46 -4.23
C LYS A 380 -16.10 -7.23 -5.53
N GLU A 381 -16.51 -6.57 -6.61
CA GLU A 381 -16.61 -7.18 -7.94
C GLU A 381 -15.27 -7.76 -8.39
N ARG A 382 -14.17 -7.02 -8.18
CA ARG A 382 -12.83 -7.47 -8.53
C ARG A 382 -12.35 -8.63 -7.65
N ILE A 383 -12.68 -8.63 -6.37
CA ILE A 383 -12.39 -9.76 -5.45
C ILE A 383 -13.15 -11.01 -5.91
N ASP A 384 -14.43 -10.90 -6.25
CA ASP A 384 -15.23 -12.03 -6.74
C ASP A 384 -14.66 -12.62 -8.04
N GLY A 385 -14.12 -11.78 -8.91
CA GLY A 385 -13.48 -12.18 -10.16
C GLY A 385 -12.09 -12.82 -10.02
N LEU A 386 -11.51 -12.98 -8.83
CA LEU A 386 -10.19 -13.57 -8.67
C LEU A 386 -10.13 -15.03 -9.15
N VAL A 387 -9.06 -15.38 -9.84
CA VAL A 387 -8.80 -16.74 -10.37
C VAL A 387 -7.43 -17.20 -9.88
N ALA A 388 -7.33 -18.45 -9.46
CA ALA A 388 -6.09 -19.01 -8.94
C ALA A 388 -5.31 -19.74 -10.03
N GLU A 389 -4.12 -19.18 -10.43
CA GLU A 389 -3.26 -19.74 -11.45
C GLU A 389 -1.80 -19.25 -11.36
N GLY A 390 -0.88 -19.99 -11.96
CA GLY A 390 0.55 -19.63 -11.98
C GLY A 390 1.32 -20.08 -10.74
N ALA A 391 2.61 -19.69 -10.69
CA ALA A 391 3.52 -19.95 -9.60
C ALA A 391 3.61 -18.75 -8.64
N THR A 392 4.13 -18.96 -7.43
CA THR A 392 4.18 -17.91 -6.40
C THR A 392 5.42 -17.03 -6.57
N ASN A 393 5.21 -15.73 -6.77
CA ASN A 393 6.24 -14.70 -6.78
C ASN A 393 5.88 -13.58 -5.79
N MET A 394 6.27 -13.78 -4.54
CA MET A 394 5.98 -12.83 -3.45
C MET A 394 6.62 -11.45 -3.66
N LEU A 395 7.77 -11.38 -4.37
CA LEU A 395 8.41 -10.10 -4.68
C LEU A 395 7.47 -9.20 -5.49
N GLU A 396 6.81 -9.75 -6.52
CA GLU A 396 5.84 -9.00 -7.33
C GLU A 396 4.68 -8.50 -6.46
N GLY A 397 4.10 -9.36 -5.63
CA GLY A 397 3.05 -8.95 -4.70
C GLY A 397 3.47 -7.78 -3.81
N VAL A 398 4.59 -7.93 -3.09
CA VAL A 398 5.08 -6.90 -2.16
C VAL A 398 5.41 -5.58 -2.86
N THR A 399 6.14 -5.64 -3.98
CA THR A 399 6.58 -4.41 -4.66
C THR A 399 5.43 -3.67 -5.34
N TRP A 400 4.44 -4.40 -5.86
CA TRP A 400 3.25 -3.77 -6.44
C TRP A 400 2.26 -3.31 -5.38
N GLY A 401 2.16 -4.01 -4.25
CA GLY A 401 1.45 -3.52 -3.08
C GLY A 401 2.03 -2.18 -2.58
N TRP A 402 3.35 -2.02 -2.60
CA TRP A 402 3.99 -0.75 -2.27
C TRP A 402 3.73 0.33 -3.33
N ARG A 403 3.87 0.00 -4.63
CA ARG A 403 3.68 0.96 -5.73
C ARG A 403 2.27 1.52 -5.80
N VAL A 404 1.23 0.73 -5.56
CA VAL A 404 -0.16 1.23 -5.54
C VAL A 404 -0.45 2.17 -4.37
N LEU A 405 0.34 2.07 -3.29
CA LEU A 405 0.25 2.97 -2.13
C LEU A 405 1.13 4.22 -2.29
N SER A 406 2.00 4.26 -3.29
CA SER A 406 2.91 5.37 -3.54
C SER A 406 2.26 6.42 -4.46
N PRO A 407 2.66 7.71 -4.38
CA PRO A 407 2.07 8.78 -5.20
C PRO A 407 2.63 8.82 -6.64
N GLY A 408 3.46 7.85 -7.03
CA GLY A 408 4.15 7.81 -8.32
C GLY A 408 3.51 6.85 -9.31
N GLU A 409 3.68 7.12 -10.61
CA GLU A 409 3.28 6.18 -11.65
C GLU A 409 3.92 4.78 -11.46
N PRO A 410 3.21 3.71 -11.86
CA PRO A 410 2.02 3.63 -12.74
C PRO A 410 0.66 3.97 -12.13
N PHE A 411 0.55 3.97 -10.81
CA PHE A 411 -0.70 4.23 -10.09
C PHE A 411 -0.46 5.41 -9.14
N ALA A 412 -0.95 6.59 -9.51
CA ALA A 412 -0.63 7.85 -8.84
C ALA A 412 -1.70 8.28 -7.81
N GLU A 413 -2.60 7.37 -7.42
CA GLU A 413 -3.72 7.65 -6.53
C GLU A 413 -3.31 7.72 -5.05
N GLY A 414 -2.12 7.22 -4.70
CA GLY A 414 -1.56 7.27 -3.36
C GLY A 414 -1.22 8.70 -2.93
N ARG A 415 -1.58 9.08 -1.72
CA ARG A 415 -1.22 10.39 -1.16
C ARG A 415 0.28 10.49 -0.92
N ALA A 416 0.81 11.71 -0.99
CA ALA A 416 2.21 11.96 -0.64
C ALA A 416 2.47 11.69 0.85
N LYS A 417 3.68 11.26 1.20
CA LYS A 417 4.10 10.99 2.60
C LYS A 417 3.99 12.22 3.52
N SER A 418 4.00 13.42 2.95
CA SER A 418 3.87 14.67 3.69
C SER A 418 2.44 14.97 4.14
N VAL A 419 1.45 14.19 3.68
CA VAL A 419 0.06 14.33 4.12
C VAL A 419 -0.03 13.79 5.54
N ALA A 420 -0.32 14.67 6.49
CA ALA A 420 -0.49 14.28 7.88
C ALA A 420 -1.71 13.37 8.06
N ASN A 421 -1.67 12.51 9.06
CA ASN A 421 -2.77 11.62 9.43
C ASN A 421 -3.25 10.67 8.30
N ASN A 422 -2.35 10.36 7.34
CA ASN A 422 -2.61 9.36 6.31
C ASN A 422 -1.80 8.09 6.59
N GLU A 423 -2.50 7.01 6.89
CA GLU A 423 -1.91 5.70 7.17
C GLU A 423 -1.91 4.85 5.89
N LYS A 424 -0.74 4.32 5.54
CA LYS A 424 -0.56 3.41 4.40
C LYS A 424 -0.39 1.98 4.91
N ILE A 425 -1.29 1.09 4.50
CA ILE A 425 -1.38 -0.26 5.02
C ILE A 425 -1.34 -1.24 3.85
N MET A 426 -0.47 -2.24 3.94
CA MET A 426 -0.43 -3.38 3.04
C MET A 426 -0.89 -4.63 3.79
N ILE A 427 -1.92 -5.30 3.29
CA ILE A 427 -2.36 -6.61 3.78
C ILE A 427 -1.89 -7.64 2.76
N PHE A 428 -0.83 -8.37 3.11
CA PHE A 428 -0.17 -9.35 2.26
C PHE A 428 -0.54 -10.77 2.68
N LEU A 429 -1.20 -11.51 1.81
CA LEU A 429 -1.61 -12.91 2.05
C LEU A 429 -0.94 -13.84 1.04
N THR A 430 -0.40 -14.96 1.52
CA THR A 430 0.10 -16.06 0.69
C THR A 430 -0.05 -17.42 1.37
N ASP A 431 -0.30 -18.44 0.56
CA ASP A 431 -0.31 -19.86 0.97
C ASP A 431 0.92 -20.64 0.47
N GLY A 432 1.87 -19.97 -0.22
CA GLY A 432 2.99 -20.59 -0.90
C GLY A 432 4.35 -19.99 -0.60
N ALA A 433 5.40 -20.79 -0.82
CA ALA A 433 6.78 -20.34 -0.90
C ALA A 433 7.07 -19.77 -2.29
N ASN A 434 8.02 -18.84 -2.41
CA ASN A 434 8.53 -18.40 -3.71
C ASN A 434 8.90 -19.58 -4.60
N THR A 435 8.30 -19.63 -5.77
CA THR A 435 8.46 -20.74 -6.71
C THR A 435 8.70 -20.23 -8.14
N TRP A 436 9.77 -20.72 -8.75
CA TRP A 436 10.02 -20.58 -10.17
C TRP A 436 10.32 -21.94 -10.74
N ASN A 437 9.44 -22.46 -11.59
CA ASN A 437 9.51 -23.81 -12.09
C ASN A 437 10.77 -24.03 -12.95
N GLN A 438 11.68 -24.85 -12.45
CA GLN A 438 12.91 -25.25 -13.14
C GLN A 438 12.60 -26.39 -14.11
N LEU A 439 13.21 -26.33 -15.30
CA LEU A 439 13.08 -27.35 -16.32
C LEU A 439 14.47 -27.89 -16.71
N SER A 440 14.55 -29.18 -17.03
CA SER A 440 15.77 -29.82 -17.51
C SER A 440 15.96 -29.66 -19.02
N ASN A 441 15.69 -28.47 -19.53
CA ASN A 441 15.82 -28.11 -20.95
C ASN A 441 16.82 -26.96 -21.14
N SER A 442 17.01 -26.51 -22.37
CA SER A 442 17.99 -25.45 -22.68
C SER A 442 17.58 -24.06 -22.18
N LEU A 443 16.33 -23.85 -21.79
CA LEU A 443 15.86 -22.62 -21.16
C LEU A 443 16.06 -22.62 -19.64
N GLY A 444 16.20 -23.79 -19.02
CA GLY A 444 16.46 -23.99 -17.60
C GLY A 444 15.25 -23.75 -16.70
N SER A 445 14.19 -23.11 -17.17
CA SER A 445 12.97 -22.83 -16.41
C SER A 445 11.77 -22.60 -17.32
N MET A 446 10.60 -22.51 -16.74
CA MET A 446 9.45 -21.86 -17.36
C MET A 446 9.67 -20.33 -17.39
N TYR A 447 8.90 -19.65 -18.21
CA TYR A 447 8.89 -18.18 -18.24
C TYR A 447 8.33 -17.59 -16.95
N SER A 448 8.88 -16.48 -16.51
CA SER A 448 8.45 -15.75 -15.30
C SER A 448 8.70 -14.25 -15.46
N SER A 449 8.34 -13.45 -14.46
CA SER A 449 8.68 -12.02 -14.44
C SER A 449 10.20 -11.75 -14.50
N PHE A 450 11.05 -12.75 -14.22
CA PHE A 450 12.50 -12.69 -14.36
C PHE A 450 13.01 -13.17 -15.74
N GLY A 451 12.14 -13.46 -16.69
CA GLY A 451 12.51 -14.11 -17.95
C GLY A 451 12.69 -15.62 -17.78
N TYR A 452 13.65 -16.19 -18.48
CA TYR A 452 14.07 -17.58 -18.35
C TYR A 452 15.35 -17.71 -17.52
N ALA A 453 15.65 -18.89 -16.98
CA ALA A 453 16.86 -19.10 -16.18
C ALA A 453 18.15 -18.79 -16.96
N VAL A 454 18.16 -19.04 -18.27
CA VAL A 454 19.30 -18.72 -19.17
C VAL A 454 19.54 -17.22 -19.36
N ASP A 455 18.58 -16.37 -18.99
CA ASP A 455 18.72 -14.91 -19.03
C ASP A 455 19.50 -14.37 -17.83
N GLU A 456 19.78 -15.19 -16.82
CA GLU A 456 20.60 -14.89 -15.62
C GLU A 456 20.16 -13.65 -14.83
N ARG A 457 18.88 -13.28 -14.88
CA ARG A 457 18.37 -12.04 -14.27
C ARG A 457 18.24 -12.13 -12.74
N LEU A 458 18.09 -13.33 -12.21
CA LEU A 458 17.94 -13.58 -10.78
C LEU A 458 19.18 -14.28 -10.19
N VAL A 459 19.64 -15.36 -10.86
CA VAL A 459 20.80 -16.17 -10.49
C VAL A 459 21.51 -16.63 -11.76
N SER A 460 22.75 -17.11 -11.66
CA SER A 460 23.49 -17.65 -12.80
C SER A 460 22.81 -18.87 -13.40
N ALA A 461 22.94 -19.06 -14.70
CA ALA A 461 22.39 -20.22 -15.40
C ALA A 461 22.86 -21.55 -14.78
N GLY A 462 21.94 -22.52 -14.68
CA GLY A 462 22.21 -23.81 -14.06
C GLY A 462 22.14 -23.83 -12.53
N SER A 463 21.78 -22.73 -11.89
CA SER A 463 21.48 -22.70 -10.45
C SER A 463 20.29 -23.61 -10.12
N GLY A 464 20.42 -24.40 -9.06
CA GLY A 464 19.34 -25.29 -8.63
C GLY A 464 18.16 -24.54 -7.99
N ALA A 465 17.00 -25.19 -7.91
CA ALA A 465 15.75 -24.61 -7.39
C ALA A 465 15.90 -23.94 -6.01
N VAL A 466 16.69 -24.52 -5.10
CA VAL A 466 16.94 -23.94 -3.77
C VAL A 466 17.66 -22.60 -3.86
N MET A 467 18.64 -22.43 -4.76
CA MET A 467 19.35 -21.17 -4.94
C MET A 467 18.42 -20.10 -5.53
N VAL A 468 17.58 -20.49 -6.45
CA VAL A 468 16.56 -19.62 -7.06
C VAL A 468 15.56 -19.15 -6.01
N SER A 469 14.99 -20.06 -5.21
CA SER A 469 14.05 -19.72 -4.14
C SER A 469 14.69 -18.78 -3.11
N ASN A 470 15.92 -19.07 -2.65
CA ASN A 470 16.63 -18.20 -1.72
C ASN A 470 16.91 -16.80 -2.29
N ALA A 471 17.16 -16.68 -3.59
CA ALA A 471 17.36 -15.39 -4.24
C ALA A 471 16.04 -14.59 -4.29
N MET A 472 14.93 -15.25 -4.61
CA MET A 472 13.59 -14.65 -4.56
C MET A 472 13.23 -14.21 -3.14
N ASP A 473 13.48 -15.04 -2.13
CA ASP A 473 13.24 -14.75 -0.71
C ASP A 473 14.04 -13.53 -0.24
N THR A 474 15.31 -13.46 -0.63
CA THR A 474 16.18 -12.31 -0.31
C THR A 474 15.62 -11.02 -0.88
N LYS A 475 15.15 -11.04 -2.13
CA LYS A 475 14.55 -9.86 -2.78
C LYS A 475 13.18 -9.51 -2.18
N THR A 476 12.36 -10.50 -1.86
CA THR A 476 11.08 -10.30 -1.17
C THR A 476 11.29 -9.58 0.16
N LEU A 477 12.25 -10.06 0.98
CA LEU A 477 12.57 -9.43 2.25
C LEU A 477 13.12 -8.00 2.09
N ALA A 478 13.93 -7.77 1.05
CA ALA A 478 14.40 -6.42 0.73
C ALA A 478 13.23 -5.49 0.35
N GLY A 479 12.27 -5.96 -0.46
CA GLY A 479 11.04 -5.22 -0.79
C GLY A 479 10.23 -4.87 0.45
N CYS A 480 9.99 -5.84 1.35
CA CYS A 480 9.30 -5.60 2.63
C CYS A 480 10.03 -4.57 3.49
N THR A 481 11.35 -4.68 3.58
CA THR A 481 12.19 -3.78 4.38
C THR A 481 12.11 -2.35 3.86
N ASN A 482 12.20 -2.19 2.54
CA ASN A 482 12.14 -0.88 1.90
C ASN A 482 10.74 -0.26 2.02
N ALA A 483 9.68 -1.03 1.81
CA ALA A 483 8.30 -0.56 1.98
C ALA A 483 8.02 -0.10 3.43
N LYS A 484 8.52 -0.85 4.44
CA LYS A 484 8.43 -0.44 5.85
C LYS A 484 9.23 0.84 6.13
N ALA A 485 10.43 0.96 5.58
CA ALA A 485 11.23 2.19 5.69
C ALA A 485 10.54 3.40 5.03
N ASP A 486 9.68 3.13 4.06
CA ASP A 486 8.82 4.12 3.39
C ASP A 486 7.58 4.51 4.18
N GLY A 487 7.37 3.94 5.37
CA GLY A 487 6.25 4.23 6.26
C GLY A 487 5.00 3.37 6.01
N ILE A 488 5.12 2.26 5.26
CA ILE A 488 4.01 1.33 5.05
C ILE A 488 3.93 0.34 6.20
N THR A 489 2.76 0.22 6.80
CA THR A 489 2.44 -0.83 7.77
C THR A 489 2.06 -2.10 7.01
N ILE A 490 2.82 -3.19 7.19
CA ILE A 490 2.59 -4.46 6.50
C ILE A 490 2.00 -5.47 7.49
N TYR A 491 0.75 -5.86 7.24
CA TYR A 491 0.12 -7.04 7.82
C TYR A 491 0.39 -8.24 6.92
N VAL A 492 0.80 -9.35 7.50
CA VAL A 492 1.11 -10.59 6.76
C VAL A 492 0.24 -11.73 7.25
N ILE A 493 -0.43 -12.38 6.33
CA ILE A 493 -1.24 -13.58 6.57
C ILE A 493 -0.56 -14.76 5.86
N ARG A 494 -0.09 -15.73 6.64
CA ARG A 494 0.44 -17.01 6.16
C ARG A 494 -0.68 -18.04 6.24
N LEU A 495 -1.13 -18.52 5.09
CA LEU A 495 -2.28 -19.42 4.99
C LEU A 495 -1.85 -20.87 4.76
N GLU A 496 -2.19 -21.80 5.67
CA GLU A 496 -2.02 -23.25 5.53
C GLU A 496 -0.61 -23.72 5.07
N LEU A 497 0.40 -22.95 5.33
CA LEU A 497 1.76 -23.19 4.86
C LEU A 497 2.62 -23.83 5.97
N GLN A 498 3.18 -25.02 5.70
CA GLN A 498 3.99 -25.78 6.68
C GLN A 498 5.48 -25.43 6.63
N ASP A 499 5.95 -24.75 5.54
CA ASP A 499 7.36 -24.44 5.38
C ASP A 499 7.85 -23.40 6.40
N LYS A 500 8.88 -23.80 7.20
CA LYS A 500 9.41 -22.96 8.27
C LYS A 500 10.25 -21.79 7.73
N SER A 501 10.96 -21.99 6.61
CA SER A 501 11.81 -20.93 6.02
C SER A 501 10.94 -19.79 5.51
N THR A 502 9.90 -20.10 4.78
CA THR A 502 8.90 -19.12 4.33
C THR A 502 8.18 -18.47 5.50
N GLY A 503 7.84 -19.24 6.55
CA GLY A 503 7.25 -18.67 7.77
C GLY A 503 8.16 -17.63 8.43
N THR A 504 9.49 -17.87 8.45
CA THR A 504 10.47 -16.91 8.95
C THR A 504 10.56 -15.67 8.06
N LEU A 505 10.60 -15.84 6.74
CA LEU A 505 10.58 -14.74 5.77
C LEU A 505 9.35 -13.86 5.98
N LEU A 506 8.19 -14.46 6.05
CA LEU A 506 6.89 -13.77 6.18
C LEU A 506 6.78 -13.03 7.53
N SER A 507 7.26 -13.62 8.63
CA SER A 507 7.29 -12.94 9.92
C SER A 507 8.22 -11.72 9.93
N GLN A 508 9.35 -11.78 9.21
CA GLN A 508 10.25 -10.64 9.03
C GLN A 508 9.71 -9.57 8.08
N CYS A 509 8.86 -9.96 7.12
CA CYS A 509 8.15 -9.04 6.23
C CYS A 509 7.13 -8.20 6.99
N ALA A 510 6.40 -8.76 7.93
CA ALA A 510 5.46 -8.04 8.79
C ALA A 510 6.13 -6.86 9.52
N THR A 511 5.37 -5.80 9.80
CA THR A 511 5.87 -4.61 10.52
C THR A 511 6.30 -4.96 11.94
N SER A 512 5.55 -5.82 12.61
CA SER A 512 5.88 -6.36 13.93
C SER A 512 5.20 -7.72 14.12
N GLU A 513 5.49 -8.37 15.24
CA GLU A 513 4.86 -9.64 15.61
C GLU A 513 3.33 -9.55 15.70
N ALA A 514 2.80 -8.39 16.10
CA ALA A 514 1.35 -8.12 16.14
C ALA A 514 0.71 -8.00 14.74
N HIS A 515 1.52 -7.85 13.69
CA HIS A 515 1.05 -7.75 12.29
C HIS A 515 1.27 -9.05 11.51
N TYR A 516 1.69 -10.13 12.17
CA TYR A 516 1.89 -11.43 11.55
C TYR A 516 0.82 -12.42 12.03
N PHE A 517 0.12 -13.04 11.10
CA PHE A 517 -0.95 -14.00 11.35
C PHE A 517 -0.61 -15.34 10.68
N ASP A 518 -0.45 -16.39 11.48
CA ASP A 518 -0.31 -17.77 10.99
C ASP A 518 -1.67 -18.44 11.04
N VAL A 519 -2.27 -18.70 9.89
CA VAL A 519 -3.62 -19.21 9.70
C VAL A 519 -3.53 -20.65 9.19
N PRO A 520 -3.69 -21.64 10.06
CA PRO A 520 -3.56 -23.05 9.69
C PRO A 520 -4.77 -23.63 8.96
N ASP A 521 -5.89 -22.90 8.89
CA ASP A 521 -7.15 -23.32 8.28
C ASP A 521 -7.83 -22.12 7.61
N ALA A 522 -8.08 -22.21 6.31
CA ALA A 522 -8.71 -21.16 5.53
C ALA A 522 -10.09 -20.74 6.06
N ALA A 523 -10.81 -21.65 6.72
CA ALA A 523 -12.10 -21.33 7.35
C ALA A 523 -12.00 -20.27 8.47
N THR A 524 -10.79 -19.96 8.96
CA THR A 524 -10.56 -18.93 9.98
C THR A 524 -10.07 -17.58 9.42
N LEU A 525 -10.05 -17.42 8.09
CA LEU A 525 -9.65 -16.19 7.44
C LEU A 525 -10.56 -15.01 7.79
N ASP A 526 -11.88 -15.22 7.85
CA ASP A 526 -12.84 -14.18 8.23
C ASP A 526 -12.51 -13.57 9.61
N GLU A 527 -12.20 -14.44 10.60
CA GLU A 527 -11.78 -13.97 11.94
C GLU A 527 -10.46 -13.20 11.89
N THR A 528 -9.53 -13.63 11.04
CA THR A 528 -8.22 -12.98 10.91
C THR A 528 -8.35 -11.60 10.28
N PHE A 529 -9.10 -11.48 9.18
CA PHE A 529 -9.38 -10.19 8.55
C PHE A 529 -10.17 -9.26 9.48
N GLY A 530 -11.10 -9.80 10.27
CA GLY A 530 -11.80 -9.04 11.31
C GLY A 530 -10.85 -8.46 12.36
N LYS A 531 -9.87 -9.24 12.85
CA LYS A 531 -8.83 -8.76 13.78
C LYS A 531 -7.97 -7.64 13.17
N ILE A 532 -7.63 -7.74 11.89
CA ILE A 532 -6.89 -6.71 11.17
C ILE A 532 -7.73 -5.44 11.06
N ALA A 533 -9.01 -5.54 10.65
CA ALA A 533 -9.92 -4.41 10.60
C ALA A 533 -10.04 -3.71 11.96
N ASP A 534 -10.20 -4.47 13.03
CA ASP A 534 -10.26 -3.94 14.40
C ASP A 534 -8.95 -3.26 14.81
N SER A 535 -7.81 -3.80 14.41
CA SER A 535 -6.50 -3.19 14.68
C SER A 535 -6.37 -1.84 13.97
N ILE A 536 -6.74 -1.75 12.71
CA ILE A 536 -6.74 -0.49 11.92
C ILE A 536 -7.67 0.53 12.56
N ARG A 537 -8.87 0.13 12.98
CA ARG A 537 -9.86 1.01 13.63
C ARG A 537 -9.41 1.52 15.01
N ARG A 538 -8.65 0.72 15.78
CA ARG A 538 -8.14 1.13 17.11
C ARG A 538 -7.06 2.19 17.02
N VAL A 539 -6.24 2.21 16.01
CA VAL A 539 -5.25 3.28 15.75
C VAL A 539 -5.97 4.63 15.66
N ARG A 540 -7.20 4.66 15.14
CA ARG A 540 -8.07 5.84 15.06
C ARG A 540 -8.44 6.44 16.43
N ILE A 541 -8.48 5.64 17.50
CA ILE A 541 -8.97 6.07 18.83
C ILE A 541 -7.80 6.49 19.74
N SER A 542 -6.57 6.08 19.44
CA SER A 542 -5.38 6.29 20.29
C SER A 542 -4.50 7.47 19.86
N SER A 543 -4.75 8.07 18.72
CA SER A 543 -4.09 9.28 18.21
C SER A 543 -4.97 10.51 18.42
#